data_bfe232a1a82bde7607578601ff6d99e9
#
_entry.id   bfe232a1a82bde7607578601ff6d99e9
#
_cell.length_a   1.000
_cell.length_b   1.000
_cell.length_c   1.000
_cell.angle_alpha   90.00
_cell.angle_beta   90.00
_cell.angle_gamma   90.00
#
_symmetry.space_group_name_H-M   'P 1'
#
loop_
_entity.id
_entity.type
_entity.pdbx_description
1 polymer ?
#
loop_
_entity_poly.entity_id
_entity_poly.type
_entity_poly.pdbx_seq_one_letter_code
_entity_poly.pdbx_strand_id
1 'polypeptide(L)'
;MRLSTKLTIDEIAERLAVSRTTAFYWVKDIPIPETRRQSAARQRASDANRDQARRKREAAYEEGVAMYPELIKQPTFRDFICMYIGEGTKKGRHNVSLCNSDPAVVKLAQYWITRMTARRVTYWIQYHADQEPAELNRFWSAYLSIEPDEIAFQRKSNSKQLVGRNWRSEHGVLTVRSSDTYFKCRLMAWIDLLKSDWQ
;
A
#
# COMPACT_ATOMS: atom_id res chain seq x y z
N MET A 1 5.78 -38.42 23.73
CA MET A 1 4.99 -38.91 22.60
C MET A 1 4.99 -37.94 21.42
N ARG A 2 4.50 -36.70 21.54
CA ARG A 2 4.39 -35.75 20.40
C ARG A 2 5.73 -35.35 19.76
N LEU A 3 6.79 -35.13 20.56
CA LEU A 3 8.11 -34.75 20.07
C LEU A 3 8.87 -35.91 19.39
N SER A 4 8.65 -37.15 19.84
CA SER A 4 9.39 -38.32 19.36
C SER A 4 8.70 -39.02 18.17
N THR A 5 7.36 -38.99 18.10
CA THR A 5 6.59 -39.79 17.15
C THR A 5 5.91 -38.98 16.05
N LYS A 6 5.99 -37.65 16.09
CA LYS A 6 5.35 -36.74 15.10
C LYS A 6 3.84 -36.98 14.89
N LEU A 7 3.13 -37.48 15.90
CA LEU A 7 1.71 -37.76 15.83
C LEU A 7 0.88 -36.48 15.67
N THR A 8 -0.14 -36.55 14.85
CA THR A 8 -1.17 -35.50 14.76
C THR A 8 -2.03 -35.45 16.02
N ILE A 9 -2.79 -34.37 16.21
CA ILE A 9 -3.71 -34.25 17.35
C ILE A 9 -4.76 -35.35 17.32
N ASP A 10 -5.26 -35.71 16.14
CA ASP A 10 -6.27 -36.75 15.96
C ASP A 10 -5.70 -38.14 16.34
N GLU A 11 -4.50 -38.47 15.88
CA GLU A 11 -3.81 -39.72 16.26
C GLU A 11 -3.50 -39.79 17.77
N ILE A 12 -3.21 -38.66 18.41
CA ILE A 12 -3.00 -38.60 19.86
C ILE A 12 -4.33 -38.81 20.59
N ALA A 13 -5.40 -38.16 20.13
CA ALA A 13 -6.74 -38.29 20.72
C ALA A 13 -7.24 -39.72 20.64
N GLU A 14 -7.09 -40.37 19.49
CA GLU A 14 -7.48 -41.76 19.27
C GLU A 14 -6.68 -42.73 20.17
N ARG A 15 -5.33 -42.60 20.19
CA ARG A 15 -4.46 -43.47 20.99
C ARG A 15 -4.67 -43.37 22.50
N LEU A 16 -5.08 -42.18 22.96
CA LEU A 16 -5.30 -41.91 24.39
C LEU A 16 -6.77 -42.02 24.79
N ALA A 17 -7.65 -42.36 23.84
CA ALA A 17 -9.12 -42.41 24.03
C ALA A 17 -9.70 -41.13 24.66
N VAL A 18 -9.23 -39.96 24.22
CA VAL A 18 -9.70 -38.65 24.68
C VAL A 18 -10.28 -37.84 23.52
N SER A 19 -11.03 -36.80 23.87
CA SER A 19 -11.54 -35.89 22.84
C SER A 19 -10.38 -35.17 22.13
N ARG A 20 -10.58 -34.82 20.86
CA ARG A 20 -9.63 -33.99 20.07
C ARG A 20 -9.31 -32.67 20.79
N THR A 21 -10.32 -32.06 21.43
CA THR A 21 -10.18 -30.82 22.19
C THR A 21 -9.27 -31.01 23.40
N THR A 22 -9.43 -32.11 24.14
CA THR A 22 -8.56 -32.45 25.27
C THR A 22 -7.12 -32.66 24.84
N ALA A 23 -6.90 -33.45 23.76
CA ALA A 23 -5.59 -33.65 23.18
C ALA A 23 -4.95 -32.32 22.70
N PHE A 24 -5.74 -31.42 22.08
CA PHE A 24 -5.27 -30.10 21.70
C PHE A 24 -4.75 -29.28 22.86
N TYR A 25 -5.52 -29.16 23.95
CA TYR A 25 -5.11 -28.38 25.13
C TYR A 25 -3.83 -28.90 25.79
N TRP A 26 -3.63 -30.22 25.78
CA TRP A 26 -2.41 -30.82 26.34
C TRP A 26 -1.16 -30.55 25.51
N VAL A 27 -1.30 -30.35 24.22
CA VAL A 27 -0.17 -30.26 23.28
C VAL A 27 -0.07 -28.94 22.52
N LYS A 28 -0.94 -27.97 22.79
CA LYS A 28 -0.97 -26.68 22.07
C LYS A 28 0.35 -25.91 22.11
N ASP A 29 1.05 -26.01 23.23
CA ASP A 29 2.32 -25.30 23.45
C ASP A 29 3.56 -26.12 23.02
N ILE A 30 3.35 -27.35 22.51
CA ILE A 30 4.43 -28.20 22.01
C ILE A 30 4.53 -28.06 20.49
N PRO A 31 5.63 -27.49 19.94
CA PRO A 31 5.80 -27.36 18.50
C PRO A 31 5.86 -28.76 17.86
N ILE A 32 5.00 -28.97 16.84
CA ILE A 32 5.06 -30.19 16.03
C ILE A 32 6.04 -29.94 14.90
N PRO A 33 7.15 -30.67 14.80
CA PRO A 33 8.03 -30.59 13.65
C PRO A 33 7.27 -31.04 12.40
N GLU A 34 7.27 -30.20 11.38
CA GLU A 34 6.64 -30.53 10.09
C GLU A 34 7.28 -31.79 9.48
N THR A 35 6.45 -32.64 8.93
CA THR A 35 6.96 -33.76 8.12
C THR A 35 7.51 -33.21 6.80
N ARG A 36 8.47 -33.92 6.18
CA ARG A 36 9.01 -33.55 4.86
C ARG A 36 7.88 -33.37 3.82
N ARG A 37 6.83 -34.20 3.86
CA ARG A 37 5.67 -34.11 2.96
C ARG A 37 4.88 -32.82 3.19
N GLN A 38 4.63 -32.45 4.45
CA GLN A 38 3.92 -31.20 4.80
C GLN A 38 4.72 -29.96 4.40
N SER A 39 6.02 -29.95 4.69
CA SER A 39 6.92 -28.87 4.28
C SER A 39 6.97 -28.71 2.75
N ALA A 40 7.11 -29.83 2.02
CA ALA A 40 7.11 -29.82 0.55
C ALA A 40 5.75 -29.40 -0.04
N ALA A 41 4.62 -29.75 0.59
CA ALA A 41 3.29 -29.31 0.16
C ALA A 41 3.10 -27.81 0.40
N ARG A 42 3.54 -27.29 1.57
CA ARG A 42 3.51 -25.86 1.89
C ARG A 42 4.38 -25.05 0.92
N GLN A 43 5.59 -25.55 0.61
CA GLN A 43 6.49 -24.90 -0.34
C GLN A 43 5.84 -24.82 -1.73
N ARG A 44 5.30 -25.92 -2.25
CA ARG A 44 4.59 -25.93 -3.54
C ARG A 44 3.41 -24.95 -3.58
N ALA A 45 2.60 -24.89 -2.52
CA ALA A 45 1.50 -23.94 -2.41
C ALA A 45 2.01 -22.49 -2.37
N SER A 46 3.10 -22.22 -1.64
CA SER A 46 3.74 -20.91 -1.60
C SER A 46 4.27 -20.48 -2.97
N ASP A 47 4.92 -21.39 -3.69
CA ASP A 47 5.47 -21.12 -5.03
C ASP A 47 4.35 -20.89 -6.04
N ALA A 48 3.29 -21.68 -6.01
CA ALA A 48 2.11 -21.49 -6.87
C ALA A 48 1.44 -20.12 -6.61
N ASN A 49 1.28 -19.73 -5.35
CA ASN A 49 0.74 -18.40 -4.99
C ASN A 49 1.65 -17.26 -5.46
N ARG A 50 2.96 -17.44 -5.34
CA ARG A 50 3.96 -16.45 -5.82
C ARG A 50 3.89 -16.28 -7.33
N ASP A 51 3.81 -17.40 -8.06
CA ASP A 51 3.70 -17.38 -9.51
C ASP A 51 2.38 -16.77 -9.98
N GLN A 52 1.28 -17.11 -9.34
CA GLN A 52 -0.01 -16.49 -9.64
C GLN A 52 0.03 -14.97 -9.40
N ALA A 53 0.61 -14.53 -8.28
CA ALA A 53 0.76 -13.11 -7.98
C ALA A 53 1.68 -12.40 -8.99
N ARG A 54 2.73 -13.07 -9.46
CA ARG A 54 3.61 -12.56 -10.53
C ARG A 54 2.84 -12.36 -11.83
N ARG A 55 2.15 -13.39 -12.32
CA ARG A 55 1.34 -13.30 -13.56
C ARG A 55 0.31 -12.18 -13.51
N LYS A 56 -0.37 -12.01 -12.38
CA LYS A 56 -1.34 -10.90 -12.22
C LYS A 56 -0.69 -9.53 -12.30
N ARG A 57 0.54 -9.36 -11.80
CA ARG A 57 1.28 -8.09 -11.90
C ARG A 57 1.76 -7.84 -13.33
N GLU A 58 2.25 -8.86 -14.02
CA GLU A 58 2.65 -8.79 -15.42
C GLU A 58 1.45 -8.38 -16.30
N ALA A 59 0.31 -9.05 -16.12
CA ALA A 59 -0.92 -8.70 -16.84
C ALA A 59 -1.38 -7.25 -16.56
N ALA A 60 -1.25 -6.77 -15.32
CA ALA A 60 -1.57 -5.38 -14.98
C ALA A 60 -0.58 -4.37 -15.61
N TYR A 61 0.68 -4.74 -15.77
CA TYR A 61 1.65 -3.92 -16.48
C TYR A 61 1.30 -3.82 -17.98
N GLU A 62 0.99 -4.95 -18.61
CA GLU A 62 0.55 -5.00 -20.03
C GLU A 62 -0.75 -4.24 -20.26
N GLU A 63 -1.71 -4.34 -19.32
CA GLU A 63 -2.91 -3.51 -19.32
C GLU A 63 -2.55 -2.01 -19.33
N GLY A 64 -1.59 -1.61 -18.48
CA GLY A 64 -1.07 -0.24 -18.45
C GLY A 64 -0.50 0.19 -19.81
N VAL A 65 0.29 -0.67 -20.46
CA VAL A 65 0.81 -0.40 -21.82
C VAL A 65 -0.33 -0.19 -22.81
N ALA A 66 -1.34 -1.06 -22.78
CA ALA A 66 -2.49 -0.96 -23.68
C ALA A 66 -3.34 0.30 -23.45
N MET A 67 -3.44 0.78 -22.22
CA MET A 67 -4.19 2.00 -21.87
C MET A 67 -3.46 3.30 -22.24
N TYR A 68 -2.13 3.28 -22.32
CA TYR A 68 -1.32 4.49 -22.45
C TYR A 68 -1.66 5.37 -23.67
N PRO A 69 -1.87 4.84 -24.90
CA PRO A 69 -2.15 5.66 -26.07
C PRO A 69 -3.40 6.55 -25.96
N GLU A 70 -4.39 6.09 -25.18
CA GLU A 70 -5.60 6.88 -24.94
C GLU A 70 -5.46 7.81 -23.74
N LEU A 71 -4.76 7.38 -22.71
CA LEU A 71 -4.54 8.19 -21.51
C LEU A 71 -3.64 9.40 -21.78
N ILE A 72 -2.60 9.26 -22.62
CA ILE A 72 -1.66 10.35 -22.91
C ILE A 72 -2.33 11.51 -23.66
N LYS A 73 -3.47 11.25 -24.32
CA LYS A 73 -4.27 12.28 -24.99
C LYS A 73 -5.11 13.10 -24.00
N GLN A 74 -5.30 12.61 -22.79
CA GLN A 74 -6.13 13.30 -21.79
C GLN A 74 -5.37 14.47 -21.16
N PRO A 75 -6.03 15.61 -20.97
CA PRO A 75 -5.41 16.74 -20.28
C PRO A 75 -4.85 16.33 -18.91
N THR A 76 -3.69 16.86 -18.56
CA THR A 76 -3.00 16.64 -17.28
C THR A 76 -2.53 15.22 -16.95
N PHE A 77 -2.78 14.20 -17.81
CA PHE A 77 -2.25 12.85 -17.55
C PHE A 77 -0.72 12.83 -17.59
N ARG A 78 -0.14 13.45 -18.63
CA ARG A 78 1.32 13.59 -18.75
C ARG A 78 1.90 14.34 -17.55
N ASP A 79 1.24 15.41 -17.12
CA ASP A 79 1.66 16.22 -15.98
C ASP A 79 1.67 15.39 -14.68
N PHE A 80 0.61 14.59 -14.48
CA PHE A 80 0.54 13.65 -13.36
C PHE A 80 1.69 12.64 -13.37
N ILE A 81 2.01 12.02 -14.51
CA ILE A 81 3.12 11.06 -14.60
C ILE A 81 4.47 11.74 -14.34
N CYS A 82 4.72 12.91 -14.95
CA CYS A 82 5.94 13.69 -14.72
C CYS A 82 6.09 14.07 -13.24
N MET A 83 5.02 14.59 -12.64
CA MET A 83 4.96 14.92 -11.22
C MET A 83 5.21 13.67 -10.34
N TYR A 84 4.61 12.53 -10.69
CA TYR A 84 4.82 11.29 -9.95
C TYR A 84 6.26 10.77 -10.08
N ILE A 85 6.91 10.98 -11.21
CA ILE A 85 8.35 10.69 -11.39
C ILE A 85 9.20 11.54 -10.43
N GLY A 86 8.86 12.80 -10.21
CA GLY A 86 9.54 13.66 -9.23
C GLY A 86 9.21 13.29 -7.78
N GLU A 87 7.96 13.39 -7.40
CA GLU A 87 7.46 13.42 -6.02
C GLU A 87 6.82 12.11 -5.54
N GLY A 88 6.46 11.20 -6.45
CA GLY A 88 5.74 9.98 -6.12
C GLY A 88 6.61 8.93 -5.44
N THR A 89 6.00 8.06 -4.65
CA THR A 89 6.68 6.93 -4.00
C THR A 89 7.07 5.86 -5.02
N LYS A 90 8.38 5.68 -5.24
CA LYS A 90 8.93 4.68 -6.17
C LYS A 90 9.17 3.34 -5.48
N LYS A 91 9.50 3.34 -4.19
CA LYS A 91 9.75 2.13 -3.40
C LYS A 91 8.45 1.45 -3.00
N GLY A 92 8.46 0.12 -2.95
CA GLY A 92 7.30 -0.68 -2.57
C GLY A 92 6.39 -1.05 -3.74
N ARG A 93 5.85 -2.27 -3.67
CA ARG A 93 5.06 -2.90 -4.76
C ARG A 93 3.56 -2.64 -4.65
N HIS A 94 3.10 -2.09 -3.52
CA HIS A 94 1.67 -2.09 -3.19
C HIS A 94 1.06 -0.70 -3.09
N ASN A 95 1.88 0.35 -3.07
CA ASN A 95 1.39 1.69 -2.80
C ASN A 95 1.65 2.65 -3.96
N VAL A 96 0.62 3.35 -4.36
CA VAL A 96 0.72 4.58 -5.13
C VAL A 96 0.48 5.73 -4.16
N SER A 97 1.47 6.58 -3.97
CA SER A 97 1.41 7.68 -3.00
C SER A 97 2.20 8.87 -3.49
N LEU A 98 1.64 10.05 -3.31
CA LEU A 98 2.29 11.32 -3.56
C LEU A 98 2.10 12.21 -2.34
N CYS A 99 3.16 12.93 -1.96
CA CYS A 99 3.20 13.81 -0.80
C CYS A 99 3.69 15.18 -1.26
N ASN A 100 2.87 16.22 -1.06
CA ASN A 100 3.27 17.58 -1.42
C ASN A 100 2.58 18.62 -0.51
N SER A 101 3.14 19.83 -0.46
CA SER A 101 2.57 20.98 0.25
C SER A 101 1.79 21.93 -0.67
N ASP A 102 1.98 21.83 -1.97
CA ASP A 102 1.25 22.62 -2.96
C ASP A 102 -0.13 22.00 -3.20
N PRO A 103 -1.23 22.75 -2.94
CA PRO A 103 -2.58 22.24 -3.11
C PRO A 103 -2.93 21.83 -4.54
N ALA A 104 -2.41 22.53 -5.56
CA ALA A 104 -2.68 22.20 -6.96
C ALA A 104 -2.03 20.86 -7.35
N VAL A 105 -0.80 20.61 -6.88
CA VAL A 105 -0.08 19.34 -7.05
C VAL A 105 -0.84 18.19 -6.40
N VAL A 106 -1.31 18.40 -5.18
CA VAL A 106 -2.09 17.39 -4.43
C VAL A 106 -3.42 17.10 -5.11
N LYS A 107 -4.12 18.13 -5.60
CA LYS A 107 -5.41 17.98 -6.31
C LYS A 107 -5.24 17.19 -7.62
N LEU A 108 -4.19 17.48 -8.36
CA LEU A 108 -3.86 16.71 -9.57
C LEU A 108 -3.57 15.24 -9.24
N ALA A 109 -2.82 14.98 -8.18
CA ALA A 109 -2.56 13.62 -7.71
C ALA A 109 -3.84 12.91 -7.26
N GLN A 110 -4.69 13.57 -6.48
CA GLN A 110 -5.99 13.06 -6.06
C GLN A 110 -6.84 12.66 -7.27
N TYR A 111 -7.00 13.56 -8.24
CA TYR A 111 -7.81 13.33 -9.43
C TYR A 111 -7.41 12.05 -10.16
N TRP A 112 -6.12 11.89 -10.46
CA TRP A 112 -5.64 10.72 -11.22
C TRP A 112 -5.61 9.45 -10.36
N ILE A 113 -5.18 9.52 -9.10
CA ILE A 113 -5.17 8.37 -8.21
C ILE A 113 -6.58 7.83 -8.00
N THR A 114 -7.56 8.70 -7.70
CA THR A 114 -8.95 8.28 -7.51
C THR A 114 -9.56 7.67 -8.78
N ARG A 115 -9.25 8.23 -9.95
CA ARG A 115 -9.77 7.75 -11.23
C ARG A 115 -9.20 6.39 -11.64
N MET A 116 -7.95 6.09 -11.25
CA MET A 116 -7.22 4.90 -11.72
C MET A 116 -7.27 3.70 -10.76
N THR A 117 -7.85 3.85 -9.59
CA THR A 117 -7.99 2.77 -8.60
C THR A 117 -9.44 2.56 -8.19
N ALA A 118 -9.83 1.30 -8.00
CA ALA A 118 -11.07 0.94 -7.32
C ALA A 118 -10.88 0.77 -5.79
N ARG A 119 -9.65 0.98 -5.30
CA ARG A 119 -9.33 0.86 -3.87
C ARG A 119 -9.53 2.18 -3.17
N ARG A 120 -9.76 2.12 -1.87
CA ARG A 120 -9.87 3.32 -1.03
C ARG A 120 -8.64 4.20 -1.18
N VAL A 121 -8.85 5.49 -1.41
CA VAL A 121 -7.84 6.54 -1.31
C VAL A 121 -7.86 7.07 0.11
N THR A 122 -6.70 7.34 0.66
CA THR A 122 -6.52 7.79 2.04
C THR A 122 -5.63 9.03 2.07
N TYR A 123 -5.88 9.91 3.03
CA TYR A 123 -5.25 11.21 3.14
C TYR A 123 -4.58 11.37 4.50
N TRP A 124 -3.35 11.91 4.54
CA TRP A 124 -2.63 12.24 5.76
C TRP A 124 -1.98 13.59 5.66
N ILE A 125 -2.15 14.41 6.69
CA ILE A 125 -1.44 15.67 6.82
C ILE A 125 -0.30 15.49 7.82
N GLN A 126 0.92 15.78 7.37
CA GLN A 126 2.05 15.99 8.26
C GLN A 126 2.13 17.47 8.61
N TYR A 127 2.10 17.79 9.91
CA TYR A 127 2.05 19.15 10.39
C TYR A 127 3.09 19.44 11.49
N HIS A 128 3.40 20.71 11.71
CA HIS A 128 4.31 21.19 12.73
C HIS A 128 3.58 21.60 14.01
N ALA A 129 4.35 21.74 15.12
CA ALA A 129 3.81 21.98 16.47
C ALA A 129 3.02 23.30 16.60
N ASP A 130 3.29 24.25 15.72
CA ASP A 130 2.68 25.59 15.68
C ASP A 130 1.58 25.72 14.60
N GLN A 131 1.13 24.62 14.04
CA GLN A 131 0.00 24.57 13.11
C GLN A 131 -1.22 23.95 13.82
N GLU A 132 -2.39 24.52 13.57
CA GLU A 132 -3.64 24.03 14.15
C GLU A 132 -4.29 22.98 13.26
N PRO A 133 -4.43 21.71 13.71
CA PRO A 133 -4.99 20.65 12.90
C PRO A 133 -6.40 20.92 12.36
N ALA A 134 -7.24 21.62 13.12
CA ALA A 134 -8.59 21.94 12.70
C ALA A 134 -8.62 22.91 11.50
N GLU A 135 -7.70 23.86 11.45
CA GLU A 135 -7.56 24.78 10.31
C GLU A 135 -7.05 24.06 9.07
N LEU A 136 -6.04 23.21 9.25
CA LEU A 136 -5.50 22.38 8.17
C LEU A 136 -6.56 21.44 7.60
N ASN A 137 -7.37 20.84 8.47
CA ASN A 137 -8.47 19.98 8.03
C ASN A 137 -9.48 20.75 7.19
N ARG A 138 -9.93 21.91 7.68
CA ARG A 138 -10.90 22.75 6.98
C ARG A 138 -10.37 23.19 5.61
N PHE A 139 -9.10 23.59 5.53
CA PHE A 139 -8.49 23.97 4.26
C PHE A 139 -8.46 22.80 3.26
N TRP A 140 -7.88 21.65 3.64
CA TRP A 140 -7.69 20.54 2.73
C TRP A 140 -8.98 19.84 2.34
N SER A 141 -9.93 19.67 3.26
CA SER A 141 -11.22 19.06 2.95
C SER A 141 -12.02 19.91 1.96
N ALA A 142 -12.03 21.22 2.14
CA ALA A 142 -12.68 22.14 1.20
C ALA A 142 -11.97 22.14 -0.17
N TYR A 143 -10.64 22.22 -0.19
CA TYR A 143 -9.87 22.30 -1.44
C TYR A 143 -9.97 21.02 -2.28
N LEU A 144 -9.95 19.85 -1.64
CA LEU A 144 -10.02 18.54 -2.29
C LEU A 144 -11.44 18.02 -2.47
N SER A 145 -12.44 18.68 -1.88
CA SER A 145 -13.84 18.24 -1.86
C SER A 145 -14.00 16.82 -1.29
N ILE A 146 -13.41 16.61 -0.11
CA ILE A 146 -13.48 15.34 0.65
C ILE A 146 -14.04 15.61 2.05
N GLU A 147 -14.57 14.58 2.71
CA GLU A 147 -15.08 14.72 4.06
C GLU A 147 -13.93 14.93 5.07
N PRO A 148 -14.12 15.81 6.08
CA PRO A 148 -13.08 16.11 7.07
C PRO A 148 -12.57 14.88 7.85
N ASP A 149 -13.39 13.86 8.06
CA ASP A 149 -13.05 12.62 8.75
C ASP A 149 -12.21 11.64 7.91
N GLU A 150 -12.08 11.90 6.61
CA GLU A 150 -11.20 11.12 5.73
C GLU A 150 -9.71 11.48 5.89
N ILE A 151 -9.41 12.61 6.56
CA ILE A 151 -8.05 13.12 6.74
C ILE A 151 -7.48 12.70 8.08
N ALA A 152 -6.41 11.93 8.06
CA ALA A 152 -5.63 11.60 9.25
C ALA A 152 -4.48 12.59 9.46
N PHE A 153 -4.05 12.74 10.72
CA PHE A 153 -3.02 13.72 11.10
C PHE A 153 -1.80 13.03 11.67
N GLN A 154 -0.64 13.50 11.27
CA GLN A 154 0.65 13.05 11.82
C GLN A 154 1.52 14.26 12.15
N ARG A 155 1.76 14.48 13.45
CA ARG A 155 2.70 15.51 13.90
C ARG A 155 4.12 15.06 13.58
N LYS A 156 4.94 15.94 13.01
CA LYS A 156 6.37 15.71 12.80
C LYS A 156 7.09 15.60 14.14
N SER A 157 7.94 14.59 14.31
CA SER A 157 8.66 14.31 15.56
C SER A 157 9.59 15.44 15.98
N ASN A 158 10.23 16.11 15.01
CA ASN A 158 11.13 17.26 15.23
C ASN A 158 10.47 18.62 14.99
N SER A 159 9.14 18.71 15.03
CA SER A 159 8.38 19.90 14.66
C SER A 159 8.72 21.13 15.50
N LYS A 160 9.13 20.96 16.77
CA LYS A 160 9.53 22.07 17.65
C LYS A 160 10.79 22.81 17.16
N GLN A 161 11.69 22.13 16.44
CA GLN A 161 12.91 22.74 15.88
C GLN A 161 12.63 23.64 14.67
N LEU A 162 11.40 23.57 14.13
CA LEU A 162 10.98 24.26 12.92
C LEU A 162 10.04 25.43 13.20
N VAL A 163 9.73 25.70 14.47
CA VAL A 163 8.90 26.84 14.88
C VAL A 163 9.56 28.13 14.44
N GLY A 164 8.79 29.03 13.79
CA GLY A 164 9.26 30.32 13.33
C GLY A 164 10.13 30.32 12.06
N ARG A 165 10.30 29.19 11.37
CA ARG A 165 11.02 29.14 10.09
C ARG A 165 10.11 29.54 8.92
N ASN A 166 10.56 30.50 8.11
CA ASN A 166 9.78 31.05 6.99
C ASN A 166 9.57 30.09 5.82
N TRP A 167 10.32 28.99 5.76
CA TRP A 167 10.24 28.01 4.65
C TRP A 167 9.31 26.83 4.92
N ARG A 168 8.60 26.78 6.03
CA ARG A 168 7.59 25.74 6.27
C ARG A 168 6.34 26.00 5.41
N SER A 169 5.67 24.93 5.03
CA SER A 169 4.42 25.04 4.30
C SER A 169 3.30 25.56 5.21
N GLU A 170 2.52 26.51 4.73
CA GLU A 170 1.40 27.12 5.46
C GLU A 170 0.35 26.07 5.85
N HIS A 171 0.01 25.16 4.94
CA HIS A 171 -1.03 24.16 5.12
C HIS A 171 -0.51 22.75 5.45
N GLY A 172 0.72 22.63 5.98
CA GLY A 172 1.34 21.35 6.20
C GLY A 172 1.66 20.63 4.89
N VAL A 173 1.88 19.32 4.95
CA VAL A 173 2.21 18.48 3.79
C VAL A 173 1.19 17.37 3.71
N LEU A 174 0.38 17.33 2.66
CA LEU A 174 -0.64 16.30 2.48
C LEU A 174 -0.13 15.15 1.62
N THR A 175 -0.42 13.95 2.05
CA THR A 175 -0.17 12.71 1.33
C THR A 175 -1.49 12.15 0.82
N VAL A 176 -1.58 11.92 -0.48
CA VAL A 176 -2.64 11.14 -1.13
C VAL A 176 -2.10 9.74 -1.41
N ARG A 177 -2.82 8.69 -1.01
CA ARG A 177 -2.34 7.32 -1.14
C ARG A 177 -3.46 6.33 -1.45
N SER A 178 -3.17 5.36 -2.31
CA SER A 178 -3.94 4.12 -2.47
C SER A 178 -3.03 2.90 -2.32
N SER A 179 -3.53 1.85 -1.66
CA SER A 179 -2.85 0.55 -1.56
C SER A 179 -3.39 -0.38 -2.64
N ASP A 180 -2.86 -0.24 -3.85
CA ASP A 180 -3.26 -1.00 -5.03
C ASP A 180 -2.03 -1.45 -5.84
N THR A 181 -1.73 -2.74 -5.74
CA THR A 181 -0.59 -3.37 -6.44
C THR A 181 -0.75 -3.30 -7.96
N TYR A 182 -1.95 -3.48 -8.46
CA TYR A 182 -2.20 -3.53 -9.91
C TYR A 182 -2.17 -2.13 -10.51
N PHE A 183 -2.75 -1.15 -9.83
CA PHE A 183 -2.56 0.25 -10.21
C PHE A 183 -1.07 0.64 -10.22
N LYS A 184 -0.31 0.20 -9.19
CA LYS A 184 1.15 0.45 -9.17
C LYS A 184 1.85 -0.15 -10.40
N CYS A 185 1.46 -1.35 -10.84
CA CYS A 185 2.03 -1.96 -12.04
C CYS A 185 1.68 -1.17 -13.31
N ARG A 186 0.41 -0.76 -13.49
CA ARG A 186 0.00 0.12 -14.61
C ARG A 186 0.77 1.44 -14.60
N LEU A 187 0.88 2.07 -13.45
CA LEU A 187 1.61 3.33 -13.30
C LEU A 187 3.09 3.19 -13.66
N MET A 188 3.73 2.05 -13.31
CA MET A 188 5.11 1.79 -13.73
C MET A 188 5.23 1.66 -15.26
N ALA A 189 4.28 0.99 -15.92
CA ALA A 189 4.24 0.92 -17.38
C ALA A 189 4.15 2.33 -18.01
N TRP A 190 3.29 3.19 -17.48
CA TRP A 190 3.15 4.56 -17.98
C TRP A 190 4.41 5.40 -17.78
N ILE A 191 5.09 5.23 -16.63
CA ILE A 191 6.37 5.89 -16.36
C ILE A 191 7.45 5.43 -17.35
N ASP A 192 7.52 4.12 -17.62
CA ASP A 192 8.52 3.55 -18.50
C ASP A 192 8.29 4.00 -19.95
N LEU A 193 7.04 4.01 -20.42
CA LEU A 193 6.66 4.51 -21.73
C LEU A 193 6.97 6.01 -21.88
N LEU A 194 6.56 6.83 -20.90
CA LEU A 194 6.86 8.26 -20.97
C LEU A 194 8.36 8.55 -20.99
N LYS A 195 9.15 7.78 -20.24
CA LYS A 195 10.61 7.93 -20.25
C LYS A 195 11.26 7.49 -21.56
N SER A 196 10.67 6.52 -22.26
CA SER A 196 11.16 6.13 -23.59
C SER A 196 11.00 7.24 -24.61
N ASP A 197 10.01 8.13 -24.44
CA ASP A 197 9.82 9.31 -25.31
C ASP A 197 10.92 10.39 -25.10
N TRP A 198 11.72 10.29 -24.05
CA TRP A 198 12.79 11.27 -23.74
C TRP A 198 14.15 10.86 -24.31
N GLN A 199 14.28 9.66 -24.84
CA GLN A 199 15.50 9.09 -25.44
C GLN A 199 15.47 9.19 -26.95
#